data_02e4790408eb6bb54ae9d584f9fbffe5
#
_entry.id   02e4790408eb6bb54ae9d584f9fbffe5
#
_cell.length_a   1.000
_cell.length_b   1.000
_cell.length_c   1.000
_cell.angle_alpha   90.00
_cell.angle_beta   90.00
_cell.angle_gamma   90.00
#
_symmetry.space_group_name_H-M   'P 1'
#
loop_
_entity.id
_entity.type
_entity.pdbx_description
1 polymer ?
#
loop_
_entity_poly.entity_id
_entity_poly.type
_entity_poly.pdbx_seq_one_letter_code
_entity_poly.pdbx_strand_id
1 'polypeptide(L)'
;QKNNTRYSAMKICTITCQNADNYGARLQCFALAYWLKKEGNEVEVIDYQPDYMREPNLWYIPSSVKELVKLFVRFPERLCSVKRHKIYSEFSKKYIPLTKVYNNINELRNDPPIADIYLAGSDQIWNPTFRNGTDPAYYLDFGPENVQRKSFSASFAVSSIENIQKKLWIKNNLKRFDKITVREQSALKILKEMGYDGELQDDPVFMLSAEEWNRALNLEESWKKLGIKNEKYVLIYDFFLSDEIKSVALEYGKQNNCKIFSVCHKSLSYADKNFVYADPVDFVNLIKHACCVISNSFHGTCFAMIYNVSYVIV
;
A
#
# COMPACT_ATOMS: atom_id res chain seq x y z
N GLN A 1 30.63 29.48 6.95
CA GLN A 1 30.45 29.06 5.55
C GLN A 1 29.90 27.64 5.56
N LYS A 2 28.57 27.47 5.42
CA LYS A 2 27.94 26.15 5.20
C LYS A 2 28.26 25.77 3.75
N ASN A 3 29.10 24.74 3.57
CA ASN A 3 29.29 24.11 2.28
C ASN A 3 27.96 23.53 1.81
N ASN A 4 27.25 24.26 0.96
CA ASN A 4 26.11 23.76 0.21
C ASN A 4 26.66 22.92 -0.95
N THR A 5 27.08 21.70 -0.69
CA THR A 5 27.22 20.68 -1.72
C THR A 5 25.80 20.37 -2.20
N ARG A 6 25.32 21.06 -3.24
CA ARG A 6 24.16 20.64 -4.04
C ARG A 6 24.51 19.28 -4.62
N TYR A 7 24.04 18.20 -4.00
CA TYR A 7 23.98 16.92 -4.69
C TYR A 7 23.17 17.12 -5.97
N SER A 8 23.69 16.68 -7.10
CA SER A 8 22.93 16.68 -8.35
C SER A 8 21.67 15.85 -8.12
N ALA A 9 20.52 16.37 -8.57
CA ALA A 9 19.27 15.64 -8.52
C ALA A 9 19.44 14.26 -9.17
N MET A 10 19.13 13.20 -8.45
CA MET A 10 19.16 11.82 -8.97
C MET A 10 17.82 11.44 -9.55
N LYS A 11 17.82 10.64 -10.59
CA LYS A 11 16.62 10.02 -11.12
C LYS A 11 16.39 8.67 -10.43
N ILE A 12 15.28 8.59 -9.69
CA ILE A 12 14.92 7.40 -8.89
C ILE A 12 13.64 6.78 -9.46
N CYS A 13 13.73 5.51 -9.85
CA CYS A 13 12.55 4.74 -10.22
C CYS A 13 12.22 3.73 -9.11
N THR A 14 11.04 3.88 -8.48
CA THR A 14 10.61 2.99 -7.41
C THR A 14 9.55 2.00 -7.90
N ILE A 15 9.56 0.78 -7.35
CA ILE A 15 8.57 -0.26 -7.61
C ILE A 15 8.00 -0.79 -6.30
N THR A 16 6.67 -0.90 -6.21
CA THR A 16 5.94 -1.47 -5.08
C THR A 16 4.61 -2.07 -5.54
N CYS A 17 3.84 -2.68 -4.63
CA CYS A 17 2.49 -3.19 -4.89
C CYS A 17 1.45 -2.06 -5.06
N GLN A 18 1.80 -0.98 -5.75
CA GLN A 18 0.99 0.22 -5.87
C GLN A 18 -0.36 -0.03 -6.59
N ASN A 19 -0.46 -1.10 -7.39
CA ASN A 19 -1.71 -1.41 -8.11
C ASN A 19 -2.73 -2.21 -7.28
N ALA A 20 -2.40 -2.57 -6.04
CA ALA A 20 -3.35 -3.22 -5.15
C ALA A 20 -4.51 -2.28 -4.76
N ASP A 21 -5.74 -2.83 -4.66
CA ASP A 21 -6.92 -2.10 -4.17
C ASP A 21 -6.90 -2.01 -2.64
N ASN A 22 -5.91 -1.29 -2.14
CA ASN A 22 -5.61 -1.14 -0.73
C ASN A 22 -5.18 0.31 -0.45
N TYR A 23 -5.77 0.95 0.55
CA TYR A 23 -5.44 2.33 0.91
C TYR A 23 -3.97 2.50 1.27
N GLY A 24 -3.46 1.60 2.12
CA GLY A 24 -2.07 1.65 2.57
C GLY A 24 -1.07 1.49 1.43
N ALA A 25 -1.31 0.53 0.52
CA ALA A 25 -0.44 0.30 -0.63
C ALA A 25 -0.33 1.54 -1.53
N ARG A 26 -1.43 2.26 -1.74
CA ARG A 26 -1.44 3.51 -2.53
C ARG A 26 -0.77 4.66 -1.79
N LEU A 27 -1.11 4.82 -0.50
CA LEU A 27 -0.65 5.95 0.31
C LEU A 27 0.85 5.86 0.64
N GLN A 28 1.39 4.66 0.94
CA GLN A 28 2.83 4.49 1.15
C GLN A 28 3.63 4.77 -0.14
N CYS A 29 3.10 4.34 -1.29
CA CYS A 29 3.71 4.60 -2.58
C CYS A 29 3.73 6.10 -2.89
N PHE A 30 2.61 6.80 -2.68
CA PHE A 30 2.53 8.24 -2.79
C PHE A 30 3.51 8.96 -1.85
N ALA A 31 3.54 8.56 -0.58
CA ALA A 31 4.40 9.17 0.43
C ALA A 31 5.88 9.07 0.06
N LEU A 32 6.34 7.88 -0.38
CA LEU A 32 7.72 7.68 -0.81
C LEU A 32 8.07 8.59 -2.00
N ALA A 33 7.22 8.60 -3.03
CA ALA A 33 7.45 9.42 -4.22
C ALA A 33 7.44 10.93 -3.88
N TYR A 34 6.50 11.36 -3.05
CA TYR A 34 6.40 12.75 -2.60
C TYR A 34 7.62 13.18 -1.79
N TRP A 35 8.03 12.37 -0.81
CA TRP A 35 9.19 12.64 0.02
C TRP A 35 10.49 12.70 -0.80
N LEU A 36 10.75 11.72 -1.67
CA LEU A 36 11.94 11.71 -2.53
C LEU A 36 12.00 12.93 -3.46
N LYS A 37 10.86 13.38 -4.00
CA LYS A 37 10.78 14.62 -4.78
C LYS A 37 11.09 15.85 -3.94
N LYS A 38 10.58 15.92 -2.72
CA LYS A 38 10.87 17.00 -1.77
C LYS A 38 12.35 17.08 -1.43
N GLU A 39 13.05 15.93 -1.37
CA GLU A 39 14.50 15.86 -1.18
C GLU A 39 15.30 16.27 -2.44
N GLY A 40 14.62 16.71 -3.51
CA GLY A 40 15.24 17.27 -4.71
C GLY A 40 15.53 16.27 -5.82
N ASN A 41 14.98 15.06 -5.77
CA ASN A 41 15.17 14.04 -6.79
C ASN A 41 14.09 14.08 -7.88
N GLU A 42 14.41 13.60 -9.07
CA GLU A 42 13.43 13.24 -10.09
C GLU A 42 12.93 11.81 -9.78
N VAL A 43 11.60 11.65 -9.66
CA VAL A 43 11.03 10.38 -9.19
C VAL A 43 9.93 9.90 -10.11
N GLU A 44 10.02 8.64 -10.51
CA GLU A 44 8.95 7.90 -11.18
C GLU A 44 8.64 6.61 -10.41
N VAL A 45 7.39 6.21 -10.44
CA VAL A 45 6.93 4.91 -9.90
C VAL A 45 6.65 3.99 -11.07
N ILE A 46 7.29 2.85 -11.09
CA ILE A 46 7.13 1.84 -12.14
C ILE A 46 5.71 1.28 -12.05
N ASP A 47 4.90 1.52 -13.07
CA ASP A 47 3.52 1.03 -13.16
C ASP A 47 3.53 -0.45 -13.57
N TYR A 48 3.89 -1.32 -12.62
CA TYR A 48 3.97 -2.76 -12.80
C TYR A 48 2.63 -3.42 -12.49
N GLN A 49 2.03 -4.05 -13.50
CA GLN A 49 0.69 -4.64 -13.46
C GLN A 49 0.70 -6.10 -13.90
N PRO A 50 1.35 -7.02 -13.16
CA PRO A 50 1.39 -8.42 -13.51
C PRO A 50 -0.01 -9.06 -13.46
N ASP A 51 -0.23 -10.13 -14.21
CA ASP A 51 -1.55 -10.78 -14.35
C ASP A 51 -2.21 -11.15 -13.01
N TYR A 52 -1.42 -11.53 -12.01
CA TYR A 52 -1.93 -11.90 -10.70
C TYR A 52 -2.38 -10.71 -9.83
N MET A 53 -2.07 -9.46 -10.23
CA MET A 53 -2.53 -8.23 -9.60
C MET A 53 -3.59 -7.50 -10.41
N ARG A 54 -3.92 -8.02 -11.60
CA ARG A 54 -4.98 -7.44 -12.44
C ARG A 54 -6.34 -7.77 -11.89
N GLU A 55 -7.26 -6.86 -12.13
CA GLU A 55 -8.66 -7.09 -11.83
C GLU A 55 -9.23 -8.29 -12.58
N PRO A 56 -10.24 -8.95 -11.99
CA PRO A 56 -11.03 -9.94 -12.72
C PRO A 56 -11.67 -9.28 -13.94
N ASN A 57 -11.32 -9.76 -15.13
CA ASN A 57 -11.94 -9.27 -16.35
C ASN A 57 -13.47 -9.48 -16.29
N LEU A 58 -14.25 -8.38 -16.35
CA LEU A 58 -15.72 -8.45 -16.37
C LEU A 58 -16.24 -9.25 -17.55
N TRP A 59 -15.49 -9.26 -18.66
CA TRP A 59 -15.81 -9.90 -19.92
C TRP A 59 -15.18 -11.30 -20.06
N TYR A 60 -14.85 -11.95 -18.92
CA TYR A 60 -14.41 -13.33 -18.95
C TYR A 60 -15.50 -14.22 -19.55
N ILE A 61 -15.17 -14.93 -20.65
CA ILE A 61 -16.06 -15.90 -21.29
C ILE A 61 -15.95 -17.22 -20.51
N PRO A 62 -17.02 -17.65 -19.81
CA PRO A 62 -16.96 -18.89 -19.04
C PRO A 62 -16.82 -20.08 -19.95
N SER A 63 -15.90 -20.99 -19.60
CA SER A 63 -15.65 -22.22 -20.35
C SER A 63 -16.61 -23.37 -19.99
N SER A 64 -17.42 -23.18 -18.94
CA SER A 64 -18.38 -24.19 -18.46
C SER A 64 -19.64 -23.57 -17.86
N VAL A 65 -20.74 -24.36 -17.79
CA VAL A 65 -22.00 -23.98 -17.15
C VAL A 65 -21.80 -23.63 -15.67
N LYS A 66 -20.90 -24.34 -14.96
CA LYS A 66 -20.57 -24.04 -13.55
C LYS A 66 -19.90 -22.67 -13.40
N GLU A 67 -19.04 -22.30 -14.33
CA GLU A 67 -18.42 -20.98 -14.35
C GLU A 67 -19.42 -19.89 -14.71
N LEU A 68 -20.35 -20.17 -15.61
CA LEU A 68 -21.42 -19.25 -15.97
C LEU A 68 -22.30 -18.93 -14.75
N VAL A 69 -22.71 -19.95 -13.99
CA VAL A 69 -23.49 -19.76 -12.75
C VAL A 69 -22.69 -18.96 -11.71
N LYS A 70 -21.40 -19.28 -11.50
CA LYS A 70 -20.51 -18.52 -10.60
C LYS A 70 -20.37 -17.07 -11.08
N LEU A 71 -20.33 -16.83 -12.38
CA LEU A 71 -20.25 -15.49 -12.95
C LEU A 71 -21.49 -14.68 -12.59
N PHE A 72 -22.70 -15.25 -12.77
CA PHE A 72 -23.96 -14.58 -12.42
C PHE A 72 -24.06 -14.29 -10.92
N VAL A 73 -23.76 -15.27 -10.05
CA VAL A 73 -23.82 -15.10 -8.60
C VAL A 73 -22.85 -14.04 -8.10
N ARG A 74 -21.64 -13.96 -8.67
CA ARG A 74 -20.60 -13.01 -8.29
C ARG A 74 -20.61 -11.70 -9.07
N PHE A 75 -21.52 -11.54 -10.02
CA PHE A 75 -21.57 -10.36 -10.86
C PHE A 75 -21.70 -9.05 -10.07
N PRO A 76 -22.59 -8.94 -9.06
CA PRO A 76 -22.65 -7.73 -8.23
C PRO A 76 -21.33 -7.42 -7.48
N GLU A 77 -20.68 -8.45 -6.93
CA GLU A 77 -19.38 -8.28 -6.24
C GLU A 77 -18.30 -7.81 -7.22
N ARG A 78 -18.29 -8.34 -8.44
CA ARG A 78 -17.35 -7.94 -9.50
C ARG A 78 -17.58 -6.49 -9.93
N LEU A 79 -18.82 -6.05 -10.08
CA LEU A 79 -19.13 -4.66 -10.39
C LEU A 79 -18.63 -3.72 -9.29
N CYS A 80 -18.85 -4.10 -8.02
CA CYS A 80 -18.32 -3.34 -6.88
C CYS A 80 -16.80 -3.30 -6.87
N SER A 81 -16.13 -4.40 -7.21
CA SER A 81 -14.67 -4.47 -7.33
C SER A 81 -14.14 -3.53 -8.41
N VAL A 82 -14.71 -3.60 -9.63
CA VAL A 82 -14.31 -2.71 -10.74
C VAL A 82 -14.51 -1.25 -10.38
N LYS A 83 -15.63 -0.90 -9.73
CA LYS A 83 -15.86 0.47 -9.30
C LYS A 83 -14.81 0.94 -8.29
N ARG A 84 -14.46 0.08 -7.31
CA ARG A 84 -13.38 0.39 -6.36
C ARG A 84 -12.04 0.55 -7.04
N HIS A 85 -11.67 -0.39 -7.90
CA HIS A 85 -10.41 -0.31 -8.65
C HIS A 85 -10.29 1.00 -9.42
N LYS A 86 -11.37 1.42 -10.08
CA LYS A 86 -11.40 2.70 -10.79
C LYS A 86 -11.06 3.86 -9.84
N ILE A 87 -11.63 3.88 -8.63
CA ILE A 87 -11.37 4.91 -7.61
C ILE A 87 -9.88 4.91 -7.20
N TYR A 88 -9.32 3.74 -6.92
CA TYR A 88 -7.90 3.62 -6.59
C TYR A 88 -7.00 4.00 -7.77
N SER A 89 -7.35 3.61 -8.98
CA SER A 89 -6.62 3.96 -10.20
C SER A 89 -6.64 5.47 -10.48
N GLU A 90 -7.78 6.13 -10.27
CA GLU A 90 -7.90 7.58 -10.38
C GLU A 90 -7.01 8.31 -9.36
N PHE A 91 -6.94 7.83 -8.12
CA PHE A 91 -5.99 8.34 -7.13
C PHE A 91 -4.54 8.21 -7.63
N SER A 92 -4.14 7.03 -8.10
CA SER A 92 -2.76 6.83 -8.57
C SER A 92 -2.43 7.73 -9.75
N LYS A 93 -3.32 7.83 -10.75
CA LYS A 93 -3.12 8.72 -11.90
C LYS A 93 -2.98 10.19 -11.52
N LYS A 94 -3.66 10.62 -10.46
CA LYS A 94 -3.65 12.02 -10.00
C LYS A 94 -2.42 12.36 -9.16
N TYR A 95 -2.00 11.44 -8.29
CA TYR A 95 -1.05 11.76 -7.22
C TYR A 95 0.30 11.05 -7.34
N ILE A 96 0.39 9.95 -8.10
CA ILE A 96 1.61 9.16 -8.23
C ILE A 96 2.23 9.38 -9.62
N PRO A 97 3.53 9.72 -9.71
CA PRO A 97 4.21 9.90 -10.99
C PRO A 97 4.52 8.55 -11.63
N LEU A 98 3.53 7.95 -12.28
CA LEU A 98 3.64 6.63 -12.89
C LEU A 98 4.41 6.66 -14.22
N THR A 99 5.23 5.64 -14.45
CA THR A 99 5.80 5.35 -15.77
C THR A 99 4.71 4.85 -16.74
N LYS A 100 5.09 4.43 -17.94
CA LYS A 100 4.22 3.56 -18.75
C LYS A 100 3.94 2.25 -18.01
N VAL A 101 2.86 1.57 -18.41
CA VAL A 101 2.47 0.26 -17.84
C VAL A 101 3.45 -0.84 -18.30
N TYR A 102 3.85 -1.69 -17.36
CA TYR A 102 4.59 -2.92 -17.60
C TYR A 102 3.77 -4.11 -17.11
N ASN A 103 3.42 -5.02 -18.00
CA ASN A 103 2.51 -6.13 -17.70
C ASN A 103 3.21 -7.36 -17.14
N ASN A 104 4.53 -7.44 -17.28
CA ASN A 104 5.35 -8.55 -16.81
C ASN A 104 6.83 -8.15 -16.74
N ILE A 105 7.62 -9.00 -16.10
CA ILE A 105 9.06 -8.75 -15.92
C ILE A 105 9.83 -8.67 -17.26
N ASN A 106 9.40 -9.37 -18.30
CA ASN A 106 10.09 -9.33 -19.58
C ASN A 106 9.97 -7.96 -20.25
N GLU A 107 8.81 -7.29 -20.11
CA GLU A 107 8.67 -5.91 -20.57
C GLU A 107 9.63 -4.95 -19.85
N LEU A 108 9.76 -5.10 -18.51
CA LEU A 108 10.73 -4.33 -17.72
C LEU A 108 12.19 -4.62 -18.10
N ARG A 109 12.53 -5.87 -18.41
CA ARG A 109 13.90 -6.24 -18.84
C ARG A 109 14.23 -5.72 -20.24
N ASN A 110 13.25 -5.72 -21.14
CA ASN A 110 13.45 -5.31 -22.53
C ASN A 110 13.52 -3.78 -22.68
N ASP A 111 12.77 -3.03 -21.86
CA ASP A 111 12.70 -1.58 -21.94
C ASP A 111 12.55 -0.97 -20.55
N PRO A 112 13.58 -1.08 -19.70
CA PRO A 112 13.53 -0.56 -18.33
C PRO A 112 13.50 0.97 -18.32
N PRO A 113 12.84 1.61 -17.33
CA PRO A 113 12.91 3.06 -17.18
C PRO A 113 14.35 3.48 -16.87
N ILE A 114 14.78 4.61 -17.44
CA ILE A 114 16.12 5.16 -17.17
C ILE A 114 16.14 5.70 -15.73
N ALA A 115 17.13 5.31 -14.94
CA ALA A 115 17.31 5.76 -13.57
C ALA A 115 18.77 5.70 -13.12
N ASP A 116 19.13 6.51 -12.13
CA ASP A 116 20.38 6.38 -11.37
C ASP A 116 20.23 5.35 -10.24
N ILE A 117 18.98 5.22 -9.71
CA ILE A 117 18.65 4.28 -8.65
C ILE A 117 17.33 3.58 -8.97
N TYR A 118 17.32 2.26 -8.93
CA TYR A 118 16.11 1.47 -8.79
C TYR A 118 15.85 1.21 -7.31
N LEU A 119 14.63 1.48 -6.85
CA LEU A 119 14.26 1.39 -5.44
C LEU A 119 13.07 0.44 -5.26
N ALA A 120 13.29 -0.71 -4.63
CA ALA A 120 12.21 -1.56 -4.16
C ALA A 120 11.52 -0.85 -2.97
N GLY A 121 10.28 -0.43 -3.15
CA GLY A 121 9.53 0.37 -2.18
C GLY A 121 9.06 -0.44 -0.98
N SER A 122 8.28 0.18 -0.14
CA SER A 122 7.68 -0.44 1.04
C SER A 122 6.55 -1.42 0.67
N ASP A 123 5.85 -1.89 1.71
CA ASP A 123 4.78 -2.88 1.68
C ASP A 123 5.29 -4.32 1.56
N GLN A 124 4.37 -5.29 1.51
CA GLN A 124 4.65 -6.73 1.55
C GLN A 124 5.19 -7.27 0.21
N ILE A 125 6.09 -6.52 -0.42
CA ILE A 125 6.63 -6.88 -1.75
C ILE A 125 7.45 -8.18 -1.73
N TRP A 126 8.01 -8.54 -0.57
CA TRP A 126 8.80 -9.76 -0.38
C TRP A 126 8.09 -10.83 0.42
N ASN A 127 6.76 -10.72 0.62
CA ASN A 127 5.99 -11.72 1.37
C ASN A 127 5.93 -13.05 0.61
N PRO A 128 6.58 -14.13 1.12
CA PRO A 128 6.68 -15.40 0.41
C PRO A 128 5.36 -16.18 0.34
N THR A 129 4.32 -15.73 1.04
CA THR A 129 2.98 -16.34 0.98
C THR A 129 2.20 -15.88 -0.24
N PHE A 130 2.60 -14.74 -0.85
CA PHE A 130 1.99 -14.19 -2.06
C PHE A 130 2.88 -14.42 -3.29
N ARG A 131 2.30 -14.25 -4.48
CA ARG A 131 3.04 -14.41 -5.75
C ARG A 131 4.11 -13.34 -5.94
N ASN A 132 3.86 -12.12 -5.49
CA ASN A 132 4.82 -11.01 -5.55
C ASN A 132 6.11 -11.29 -4.75
N GLY A 133 6.04 -12.05 -3.66
CA GLY A 133 7.21 -12.41 -2.85
C GLY A 133 8.28 -13.25 -3.56
N THR A 134 7.97 -13.76 -4.76
CA THR A 134 8.93 -14.44 -5.65
C THR A 134 8.85 -13.91 -7.08
N ASP A 135 8.35 -12.69 -7.28
CA ASP A 135 8.38 -12.01 -8.58
C ASP A 135 9.69 -11.23 -8.74
N PRO A 136 10.49 -11.51 -9.79
CA PRO A 136 11.78 -10.86 -10.02
C PRO A 136 11.72 -9.34 -10.10
N ALA A 137 10.59 -8.75 -10.48
CA ALA A 137 10.43 -7.31 -10.58
C ALA A 137 10.66 -6.60 -9.24
N TYR A 138 10.14 -7.16 -8.13
CA TYR A 138 10.34 -6.60 -6.79
C TYR A 138 11.72 -6.86 -6.20
N TYR A 139 12.54 -7.66 -6.90
CA TYR A 139 13.96 -7.86 -6.61
C TYR A 139 14.85 -7.10 -7.61
N LEU A 140 14.27 -6.17 -8.38
CA LEU A 140 14.97 -5.28 -9.30
C LEU A 140 15.79 -6.03 -10.37
N ASP A 141 15.25 -7.17 -10.83
CA ASP A 141 15.90 -8.02 -11.84
C ASP A 141 15.67 -7.49 -13.28
N PHE A 142 15.96 -6.21 -13.46
CA PHE A 142 15.84 -5.49 -14.72
C PHE A 142 16.85 -4.32 -14.75
N GLY A 143 17.02 -3.75 -15.94
CA GLY A 143 17.88 -2.59 -16.17
C GLY A 143 19.37 -2.89 -16.15
N PRO A 144 20.21 -1.88 -16.47
CA PRO A 144 21.65 -2.02 -16.54
C PRO A 144 22.30 -2.36 -15.18
N GLU A 145 23.41 -3.09 -15.19
CA GLU A 145 24.10 -3.52 -13.97
C GLU A 145 24.72 -2.36 -13.16
N ASN A 146 25.09 -1.28 -13.81
CA ASN A 146 25.70 -0.10 -13.17
C ASN A 146 24.70 0.81 -12.46
N VAL A 147 23.38 0.55 -12.54
CA VAL A 147 22.36 1.28 -11.79
C VAL A 147 22.29 0.77 -10.36
N GLN A 148 22.32 1.67 -9.38
CA GLN A 148 22.21 1.30 -7.97
C GLN A 148 20.85 0.66 -7.67
N ARG A 149 20.85 -0.40 -6.84
CA ARG A 149 19.65 -1.11 -6.41
C ARG A 149 19.51 -1.08 -4.90
N LYS A 150 18.43 -0.49 -4.42
CA LYS A 150 18.19 -0.33 -2.98
C LYS A 150 16.76 -0.75 -2.64
N SER A 151 16.50 -1.07 -1.38
CA SER A 151 15.14 -1.16 -0.87
C SER A 151 14.86 -0.03 0.12
N PHE A 152 13.59 0.35 0.25
CA PHE A 152 13.11 1.31 1.21
C PHE A 152 11.95 0.69 1.99
N SER A 153 12.24 0.26 3.22
CA SER A 153 11.21 -0.28 4.13
C SER A 153 10.43 -1.47 3.54
N ALA A 154 11.11 -2.35 2.79
CA ALA A 154 10.49 -3.56 2.22
C ALA A 154 10.07 -4.53 3.32
N SER A 155 8.98 -5.29 3.10
CA SER A 155 8.43 -6.18 4.11
C SER A 155 8.28 -7.61 3.60
N PHE A 156 8.69 -8.58 4.43
CA PHE A 156 8.36 -9.99 4.27
C PHE A 156 6.99 -10.32 4.89
N ALA A 157 6.54 -9.56 5.88
CA ALA A 157 5.29 -9.75 6.62
C ALA A 157 5.11 -11.17 7.19
N VAL A 158 6.21 -11.85 7.46
CA VAL A 158 6.29 -13.17 8.13
C VAL A 158 7.41 -13.17 9.16
N SER A 159 7.33 -14.08 10.11
CA SER A 159 8.38 -14.24 11.14
C SER A 159 9.53 -15.14 10.67
N SER A 160 9.28 -16.03 9.70
CA SER A 160 10.24 -16.98 9.13
C SER A 160 9.82 -17.42 7.73
N ILE A 161 10.75 -17.98 6.95
CA ILE A 161 10.49 -18.55 5.63
C ILE A 161 10.80 -20.04 5.69
N GLU A 162 9.75 -20.84 5.88
CA GLU A 162 9.87 -22.31 6.05
C GLU A 162 10.18 -23.04 4.72
N ASN A 163 9.67 -22.51 3.60
CA ASN A 163 9.90 -23.13 2.30
C ASN A 163 11.34 -22.87 1.84
N ILE A 164 12.17 -23.92 1.87
CA ILE A 164 13.60 -23.87 1.55
C ILE A 164 13.83 -23.37 0.11
N GLN A 165 13.02 -23.79 -0.85
CA GLN A 165 13.19 -23.37 -2.26
C GLN A 165 12.91 -21.89 -2.43
N LYS A 166 11.83 -21.37 -1.80
CA LYS A 166 11.54 -19.93 -1.79
C LYS A 166 12.65 -19.14 -1.08
N LYS A 167 13.13 -19.64 0.08
CA LYS A 167 14.22 -19.02 0.84
C LYS A 167 15.49 -18.90 0.01
N LEU A 168 15.87 -19.96 -0.70
CA LEU A 168 17.02 -19.96 -1.59
C LEU A 168 16.83 -19.02 -2.80
N TRP A 169 15.65 -19.02 -3.38
CA TRP A 169 15.31 -18.13 -4.48
C TRP A 169 15.43 -16.66 -4.06
N ILE A 170 14.80 -16.28 -2.93
CA ILE A 170 14.86 -14.94 -2.34
C ILE A 170 16.32 -14.55 -2.07
N LYS A 171 17.08 -15.42 -1.36
CA LYS A 171 18.49 -15.22 -1.08
C LYS A 171 19.28 -14.89 -2.35
N ASN A 172 19.07 -15.64 -3.44
CA ASN A 172 19.79 -15.42 -4.68
C ASN A 172 19.43 -14.09 -5.35
N ASN A 173 18.21 -13.62 -5.20
CA ASN A 173 17.76 -12.36 -5.79
C ASN A 173 18.15 -11.13 -4.97
N LEU A 174 18.29 -11.25 -3.65
CA LEU A 174 18.79 -10.17 -2.79
C LEU A 174 20.26 -9.78 -3.07
N LYS A 175 21.05 -10.62 -3.74
CA LYS A 175 22.43 -10.31 -4.15
C LYS A 175 22.55 -9.05 -5.02
N ARG A 176 21.45 -8.63 -5.65
CA ARG A 176 21.43 -7.45 -6.53
C ARG A 176 21.43 -6.13 -5.79
N PHE A 177 21.11 -6.16 -4.49
CA PHE A 177 20.91 -4.94 -3.72
C PHE A 177 22.23 -4.43 -3.15
N ASP A 178 22.50 -3.15 -3.39
CA ASP A 178 23.63 -2.42 -2.78
C ASP A 178 23.32 -2.02 -1.33
N LYS A 179 22.04 -1.77 -1.03
CA LYS A 179 21.56 -1.46 0.32
C LYS A 179 20.16 -2.04 0.53
N ILE A 180 19.95 -2.69 1.67
CA ILE A 180 18.66 -3.28 2.05
C ILE A 180 18.13 -2.58 3.29
N THR A 181 16.95 -1.97 3.19
CA THR A 181 16.19 -1.53 4.35
C THR A 181 14.85 -2.22 4.40
N VAL A 182 14.41 -2.59 5.59
CA VAL A 182 13.19 -3.34 5.85
C VAL A 182 12.37 -2.71 6.95
N ARG A 183 11.06 -2.99 6.98
CA ARG A 183 10.11 -2.34 7.87
C ARG A 183 10.03 -2.97 9.26
N GLU A 184 10.31 -4.27 9.40
CA GLU A 184 10.10 -5.01 10.63
C GLU A 184 11.33 -5.78 11.11
N GLN A 185 11.43 -5.97 12.43
CA GLN A 185 12.51 -6.71 13.09
C GLN A 185 12.60 -8.17 12.63
N SER A 186 11.47 -8.81 12.33
CA SER A 186 11.45 -10.16 11.80
C SER A 186 12.16 -10.26 10.45
N ALA A 187 12.05 -9.23 9.62
CA ALA A 187 12.74 -9.15 8.34
C ALA A 187 14.28 -9.10 8.51
N LEU A 188 14.79 -8.37 9.51
CA LEU A 188 16.22 -8.37 9.82
C LEU A 188 16.73 -9.76 10.19
N LYS A 189 15.95 -10.54 10.98
CA LYS A 189 16.29 -11.93 11.31
C LYS A 189 16.36 -12.80 10.06
N ILE A 190 15.36 -12.68 9.19
CA ILE A 190 15.27 -13.40 7.91
C ILE A 190 16.49 -13.07 7.03
N LEU A 191 16.85 -11.78 6.90
CA LEU A 191 18.03 -11.35 6.15
C LEU A 191 19.31 -11.94 6.71
N LYS A 192 19.50 -11.86 8.05
CA LYS A 192 20.67 -12.41 8.73
C LYS A 192 20.82 -13.93 8.52
N GLU A 193 19.72 -14.68 8.60
CA GLU A 193 19.72 -16.12 8.28
C GLU A 193 20.13 -16.43 6.83
N MET A 194 19.88 -15.50 5.91
CA MET A 194 20.29 -15.59 4.52
C MET A 194 21.72 -15.08 4.28
N GLY A 195 22.37 -14.48 5.30
CA GLY A 195 23.71 -13.92 5.22
C GLY A 195 23.76 -12.50 4.65
N TYR A 196 22.70 -11.74 4.82
CA TYR A 196 22.62 -10.32 4.45
C TYR A 196 22.49 -9.44 5.69
N ASP A 197 23.13 -8.27 5.61
CA ASP A 197 22.87 -7.18 6.53
C ASP A 197 21.73 -6.30 6.00
N GLY A 198 20.94 -5.78 6.91
CA GLY A 198 19.83 -4.86 6.61
C GLY A 198 19.69 -3.82 7.71
N GLU A 199 18.99 -2.75 7.41
CA GLU A 199 18.67 -1.68 8.36
C GLU A 199 17.14 -1.57 8.51
N LEU A 200 16.68 -1.20 9.72
CA LEU A 200 15.28 -0.83 9.91
C LEU A 200 15.02 0.55 9.33
N GLN A 201 13.90 0.68 8.65
CA GLN A 201 13.41 1.92 8.10
C GLN A 201 11.91 2.00 8.30
N ASP A 202 11.42 3.10 8.85
CA ASP A 202 9.98 3.31 9.00
C ASP A 202 9.27 3.30 7.65
N ASP A 203 7.98 2.91 7.69
CA ASP A 203 7.14 2.96 6.50
C ASP A 203 7.09 4.39 5.93
N PRO A 204 7.07 4.54 4.59
CA PRO A 204 7.03 5.85 3.93
C PRO A 204 5.94 6.79 4.42
N VAL A 205 4.81 6.28 4.94
CA VAL A 205 3.74 7.14 5.46
C VAL A 205 4.20 8.04 6.60
N PHE A 206 5.24 7.65 7.35
CA PHE A 206 5.84 8.45 8.41
C PHE A 206 6.88 9.47 7.93
N MET A 207 7.25 9.46 6.64
CA MET A 207 8.13 10.48 6.06
C MET A 207 7.43 11.85 5.88
N LEU A 208 6.12 11.88 6.00
CA LEU A 208 5.32 13.10 5.92
C LEU A 208 4.67 13.39 7.27
N SER A 209 4.77 14.63 7.74
CA SER A 209 4.02 15.12 8.89
C SER A 209 2.52 15.22 8.59
N ALA A 210 1.69 15.35 9.62
CA ALA A 210 0.24 15.55 9.46
C ALA A 210 -0.08 16.77 8.58
N GLU A 211 0.68 17.87 8.74
CA GLU A 211 0.53 19.09 7.93
C GLU A 211 0.91 18.86 6.46
N GLU A 212 1.94 18.05 6.21
CA GLU A 212 2.34 17.72 4.85
C GLU A 212 1.30 16.85 4.18
N TRP A 213 0.73 15.85 4.87
CA TRP A 213 -0.40 15.07 4.39
C TRP A 213 -1.60 15.95 4.06
N ASN A 214 -1.96 16.89 4.96
CA ASN A 214 -3.06 17.83 4.76
C ASN A 214 -2.90 18.62 3.47
N ARG A 215 -1.70 19.13 3.21
CA ARG A 215 -1.39 19.94 2.01
C ARG A 215 -1.30 19.09 0.75
N ALA A 216 -0.56 17.98 0.81
CA ALA A 216 -0.27 17.16 -0.36
C ALA A 216 -1.53 16.52 -0.97
N LEU A 217 -2.53 16.18 -0.14
CA LEU A 217 -3.80 15.59 -0.56
C LEU A 217 -4.98 16.58 -0.57
N ASN A 218 -4.75 17.85 -0.18
CA ASN A 218 -5.82 18.87 -0.06
C ASN A 218 -7.01 18.35 0.80
N LEU A 219 -6.69 17.82 1.99
CA LEU A 219 -7.64 17.12 2.84
C LEU A 219 -8.83 17.98 3.27
N GLU A 220 -8.64 19.28 3.47
CA GLU A 220 -9.69 20.19 3.91
C GLU A 220 -10.82 20.31 2.86
N GLU A 221 -10.45 20.42 1.59
CA GLU A 221 -11.44 20.49 0.51
C GLU A 221 -12.19 19.15 0.34
N SER A 222 -11.45 18.04 0.41
CA SER A 222 -12.07 16.69 0.32
C SER A 222 -13.03 16.42 1.48
N TRP A 223 -12.67 16.82 2.70
CA TRP A 223 -13.55 16.67 3.86
C TRP A 223 -14.91 17.33 3.69
N LYS A 224 -14.93 18.56 3.12
CA LYS A 224 -16.18 19.29 2.84
C LYS A 224 -17.11 18.50 1.91
N LYS A 225 -16.55 17.74 0.96
CA LYS A 225 -17.31 16.93 -0.01
C LYS A 225 -17.95 15.69 0.62
N LEU A 226 -17.34 15.14 1.68
CA LEU A 226 -17.92 14.00 2.42
C LEU A 226 -19.22 14.34 3.16
N GLY A 227 -19.50 15.63 3.38
CA GLY A 227 -20.76 16.08 3.98
C GLY A 227 -20.99 15.64 5.44
N ILE A 228 -19.92 15.25 6.13
CA ILE A 228 -19.97 14.87 7.55
C ILE A 228 -19.93 16.15 8.39
N LYS A 229 -21.05 16.48 9.04
CA LYS A 229 -21.17 17.69 9.86
C LYS A 229 -21.17 17.32 11.33
N ASN A 230 -20.12 17.71 12.07
CA ASN A 230 -20.02 17.64 13.54
C ASN A 230 -20.46 16.29 14.16
N GLU A 231 -20.26 15.19 13.44
CA GLU A 231 -20.59 13.87 13.93
C GLU A 231 -19.42 13.28 14.72
N LYS A 232 -19.67 12.89 15.96
CA LYS A 232 -18.72 12.13 16.77
C LYS A 232 -18.82 10.67 16.40
N TYR A 233 -17.73 10.05 15.93
CA TYR A 233 -17.76 8.65 15.47
C TYR A 233 -16.47 7.89 15.78
N VAL A 234 -16.61 6.57 15.93
CA VAL A 234 -15.52 5.60 15.85
C VAL A 234 -15.45 5.07 14.43
N LEU A 235 -14.25 4.97 13.88
CA LEU A 235 -14.03 4.47 12.53
C LEU A 235 -13.58 3.02 12.55
N ILE A 236 -14.25 2.18 11.76
CA ILE A 236 -13.87 0.77 11.55
C ILE A 236 -13.16 0.62 10.20
N TYR A 237 -11.97 0.04 10.25
CA TYR A 237 -11.26 -0.42 9.07
C TYR A 237 -10.80 -1.86 9.27
N ASP A 238 -11.54 -2.80 8.71
CA ASP A 238 -11.40 -4.24 8.93
C ASP A 238 -11.29 -5.00 7.60
N PHE A 239 -10.19 -5.74 7.44
CA PHE A 239 -9.96 -6.58 6.25
C PHE A 239 -10.76 -7.88 6.28
N PHE A 240 -10.98 -8.44 7.47
CA PHE A 240 -11.53 -9.79 7.64
C PHE A 240 -13.01 -9.80 8.04
N LEU A 241 -13.58 -8.62 8.35
CA LEU A 241 -14.94 -8.45 8.84
C LEU A 241 -15.20 -9.29 10.10
N SER A 242 -14.31 -9.16 11.10
CA SER A 242 -14.28 -10.02 12.28
C SER A 242 -15.40 -9.68 13.29
N ASP A 243 -15.91 -10.70 13.96
CA ASP A 243 -16.88 -10.52 15.04
C ASP A 243 -16.26 -9.84 16.28
N GLU A 244 -14.95 -9.97 16.45
CA GLU A 244 -14.19 -9.31 17.53
C GLU A 244 -14.19 -7.79 17.33
N ILE A 245 -13.82 -7.29 16.14
CA ILE A 245 -13.89 -5.86 15.81
C ILE A 245 -15.32 -5.33 15.97
N LYS A 246 -16.32 -6.11 15.53
CA LYS A 246 -17.73 -5.74 15.71
C LYS A 246 -18.09 -5.55 17.18
N SER A 247 -17.71 -6.50 18.04
CA SER A 247 -18.00 -6.45 19.47
C SER A 247 -17.37 -5.23 20.13
N VAL A 248 -16.08 -4.98 19.86
CA VAL A 248 -15.33 -3.83 20.37
C VAL A 248 -15.95 -2.51 19.87
N ALA A 249 -16.34 -2.45 18.61
CA ALA A 249 -16.95 -1.24 18.01
C ALA A 249 -18.30 -0.90 18.64
N LEU A 250 -19.17 -1.88 18.83
CA LEU A 250 -20.48 -1.69 19.46
C LEU A 250 -20.35 -1.25 20.91
N GLU A 251 -19.44 -1.85 21.66
CA GLU A 251 -19.15 -1.48 23.04
C GLU A 251 -18.61 -0.06 23.14
N TYR A 252 -17.58 0.26 22.32
CA TYR A 252 -16.96 1.60 22.28
C TYR A 252 -17.99 2.68 21.92
N GLY A 253 -18.81 2.44 20.88
CA GLY A 253 -19.84 3.38 20.44
C GLY A 253 -20.84 3.69 21.54
N LYS A 254 -21.30 2.66 22.27
CA LYS A 254 -22.21 2.80 23.39
C LYS A 254 -21.60 3.57 24.57
N GLN A 255 -20.38 3.18 24.98
CA GLN A 255 -19.71 3.81 26.14
C GLN A 255 -19.38 5.29 25.90
N ASN A 256 -19.01 5.65 24.68
CA ASN A 256 -18.55 7.00 24.31
C ASN A 256 -19.63 7.86 23.63
N ASN A 257 -20.84 7.36 23.50
CA ASN A 257 -21.97 8.01 22.82
C ASN A 257 -21.54 8.54 21.44
N CYS A 258 -20.97 7.67 20.61
CA CYS A 258 -20.53 8.02 19.26
C CYS A 258 -21.08 7.02 18.23
N LYS A 259 -21.26 7.51 17.00
CA LYS A 259 -21.67 6.71 15.85
C LYS A 259 -20.58 5.74 15.44
N ILE A 260 -20.96 4.71 14.71
CA ILE A 260 -20.04 3.75 14.12
C ILE A 260 -19.98 4.01 12.62
N PHE A 261 -18.83 4.43 12.11
CA PHE A 261 -18.58 4.58 10.67
C PHE A 261 -17.65 3.46 10.21
N SER A 262 -17.80 3.01 8.97
CA SER A 262 -16.90 2.01 8.38
C SER A 262 -16.33 2.48 7.05
N VAL A 263 -15.07 2.11 6.81
CA VAL A 263 -14.34 2.31 5.55
C VAL A 263 -13.82 0.96 5.04
N CYS A 264 -14.67 -0.07 5.15
CA CYS A 264 -14.39 -1.44 4.73
C CYS A 264 -14.78 -1.68 3.28
N HIS A 265 -14.28 -2.78 2.68
CA HIS A 265 -14.63 -3.18 1.32
C HIS A 265 -16.10 -3.65 1.16
N LYS A 266 -16.81 -3.90 2.26
CA LYS A 266 -18.25 -4.24 2.33
C LYS A 266 -18.93 -3.40 3.39
N SER A 267 -20.23 -3.18 3.21
CA SER A 267 -21.06 -2.53 4.23
C SER A 267 -21.20 -3.42 5.45
N LEU A 268 -21.04 -2.81 6.62
CA LEU A 268 -21.29 -3.43 7.93
C LEU A 268 -22.70 -3.08 8.38
N SER A 269 -23.52 -4.11 8.67
CA SER A 269 -24.93 -3.91 9.07
C SER A 269 -25.10 -3.18 10.41
N TYR A 270 -24.04 -3.14 11.23
CA TYR A 270 -24.02 -2.48 12.53
C TYR A 270 -23.42 -1.07 12.49
N ALA A 271 -22.92 -0.61 11.33
CA ALA A 271 -22.40 0.73 11.17
C ALA A 271 -23.49 1.72 10.76
N ASP A 272 -23.48 2.90 11.36
CA ASP A 272 -24.40 4.00 11.03
C ASP A 272 -24.13 4.56 9.63
N LYS A 273 -22.86 4.57 9.21
CA LYS A 273 -22.44 4.96 7.84
C LYS A 273 -21.36 4.03 7.32
N ASN A 274 -21.47 3.70 6.03
CA ASN A 274 -20.52 2.84 5.33
C ASN A 274 -19.92 3.56 4.12
N PHE A 275 -18.61 3.70 4.10
CA PHE A 275 -17.85 4.35 3.03
C PHE A 275 -17.15 3.33 2.13
N VAL A 276 -17.94 2.45 1.51
CA VAL A 276 -17.44 1.33 0.68
C VAL A 276 -16.65 1.79 -0.56
N TYR A 277 -16.91 3.01 -1.01
CA TYR A 277 -16.28 3.63 -2.18
C TYR A 277 -15.47 4.88 -1.83
N ALA A 278 -15.00 4.97 -0.58
CA ALA A 278 -14.03 5.99 -0.21
C ALA A 278 -12.75 5.86 -1.06
N ASP A 279 -12.19 6.96 -1.48
CA ASP A 279 -10.87 6.98 -2.08
C ASP A 279 -9.77 7.05 -0.99
N PRO A 280 -8.48 6.93 -1.33
CA PRO A 280 -7.41 7.07 -0.34
C PRO A 280 -7.38 8.43 0.39
N VAL A 281 -7.86 9.51 -0.22
CA VAL A 281 -7.96 10.83 0.41
C VAL A 281 -9.06 10.84 1.46
N ASP A 282 -10.21 10.26 1.12
CA ASP A 282 -11.36 10.09 2.03
C ASP A 282 -10.96 9.21 3.22
N PHE A 283 -10.21 8.13 2.98
CA PHE A 283 -9.69 7.24 4.03
C PHE A 283 -8.87 8.01 5.07
N VAL A 284 -7.92 8.83 4.63
CA VAL A 284 -7.11 9.66 5.53
C VAL A 284 -7.98 10.66 6.29
N ASN A 285 -8.93 11.30 5.63
CA ASN A 285 -9.86 12.23 6.26
C ASN A 285 -10.75 11.56 7.30
N LEU A 286 -11.28 10.38 7.00
CA LEU A 286 -12.11 9.64 7.95
C LEU A 286 -11.33 9.24 9.20
N ILE A 287 -10.06 8.88 9.08
CA ILE A 287 -9.19 8.63 10.24
C ILE A 287 -8.95 9.92 11.02
N LYS A 288 -8.52 10.98 10.35
CA LYS A 288 -8.17 12.27 10.96
C LYS A 288 -9.27 12.85 11.84
N HIS A 289 -10.55 12.65 11.49
CA HIS A 289 -11.69 13.23 12.20
C HIS A 289 -12.42 12.23 13.11
N ALA A 290 -11.94 10.99 13.21
CA ALA A 290 -12.50 9.99 14.12
C ALA A 290 -12.11 10.27 15.58
N CYS A 291 -12.98 9.86 16.52
CA CYS A 291 -12.63 9.85 17.94
C CYS A 291 -11.70 8.68 18.29
N CYS A 292 -11.87 7.57 17.56
CA CYS A 292 -11.05 6.37 17.69
C CYS A 292 -11.10 5.59 16.37
N VAL A 293 -10.02 4.89 16.07
CA VAL A 293 -9.94 3.93 14.95
C VAL A 293 -9.85 2.52 15.52
N ILE A 294 -10.73 1.62 15.11
CA ILE A 294 -10.65 0.19 15.46
C ILE A 294 -10.31 -0.57 14.20
N SER A 295 -9.17 -1.26 14.20
CA SER A 295 -8.64 -1.84 12.96
C SER A 295 -7.69 -3.01 13.21
N ASN A 296 -7.61 -3.92 12.23
CA ASN A 296 -6.56 -4.92 12.07
C ASN A 296 -5.55 -4.53 10.96
N SER A 297 -5.59 -3.28 10.53
CA SER A 297 -4.73 -2.79 9.45
C SER A 297 -3.52 -2.04 9.99
N PHE A 298 -2.33 -2.42 9.52
CA PHE A 298 -1.10 -1.68 9.80
C PHE A 298 -1.22 -0.19 9.42
N HIS A 299 -1.64 0.12 8.19
CA HIS A 299 -1.75 1.51 7.74
C HIS A 299 -2.89 2.28 8.41
N GLY A 300 -3.98 1.61 8.79
CA GLY A 300 -5.03 2.24 9.60
C GLY A 300 -4.46 2.75 10.93
N THR A 301 -3.63 1.95 11.58
CA THR A 301 -2.93 2.33 12.81
C THR A 301 -1.89 3.45 12.56
N CYS A 302 -1.10 3.35 11.48
CA CYS A 302 -0.12 4.38 11.15
C CYS A 302 -0.76 5.76 10.99
N PHE A 303 -1.86 5.86 10.25
CA PHE A 303 -2.54 7.15 10.08
C PHE A 303 -3.22 7.65 11.36
N ALA A 304 -3.74 6.76 12.22
CA ALA A 304 -4.22 7.15 13.54
C ALA A 304 -3.09 7.76 14.38
N MET A 305 -1.89 7.18 14.34
CA MET A 305 -0.70 7.73 15.01
C MET A 305 -0.29 9.09 14.43
N ILE A 306 -0.21 9.23 13.10
CA ILE A 306 0.17 10.49 12.42
C ILE A 306 -0.76 11.64 12.82
N TYR A 307 -2.07 11.37 12.96
CA TYR A 307 -3.06 12.38 13.34
C TYR A 307 -3.37 12.42 14.84
N ASN A 308 -2.63 11.69 15.65
CA ASN A 308 -2.83 11.60 17.11
C ASN A 308 -4.29 11.24 17.49
N VAL A 309 -4.89 10.32 16.72
CA VAL A 309 -6.21 9.76 16.98
C VAL A 309 -6.06 8.49 17.81
N SER A 310 -6.92 8.31 18.82
CA SER A 310 -6.95 7.06 19.60
C SER A 310 -7.21 5.86 18.68
N TYR A 311 -6.61 4.72 18.99
CA TYR A 311 -6.83 3.51 18.19
C TYR A 311 -6.83 2.24 19.03
N VAL A 312 -7.51 1.21 18.53
CA VAL A 312 -7.55 -0.15 19.07
C VAL A 312 -7.16 -1.10 17.95
N ILE A 313 -6.14 -1.93 18.20
CA ILE A 313 -5.71 -2.99 17.29
C ILE A 313 -6.37 -4.30 17.74
N VAL A 314 -7.02 -4.98 16.82
CA VAL A 314 -7.74 -6.24 17.05
C VAL A 314 -7.21 -7.33 16.14
#